data_0a585d9c191cbaba13cf1dbd1b2eac6b
#
_entry.id   0a585d9c191cbaba13cf1dbd1b2eac6b
#
_cell.length_a   1.000
_cell.length_b   1.000
_cell.length_c   1.000
_cell.angle_alpha   90.00
_cell.angle_beta   90.00
_cell.angle_gamma   90.00
#
_symmetry.space_group_name_H-M   'P 1'
#
loop_
_entity.id
_entity.type
_entity.pdbx_description
1 polymer ?
#
loop_
_entity_poly.entity_id
_entity_poly.type
_entity_poly.pdbx_seq_one_letter_code
_entity_poly.pdbx_strand_id
1 'polypeptide(L)'
;MGKWDREYLIEVCGDALFSVGPVEMKLEDYFMYSDQVKEERPLYLFDPKFADKVPQLGLDYEVPEYFNEDLFSVLGNERPDYRWIIIGPAGSGSSFHIDPNSTSAWNAVIRGSKKWVLFPPDVVPPGVLPSPDGAEVACPVSIIEWFMNFYSATKGWKKRPIECVCKAGEVIFVPNGWWHLVFNLEDSVAITQNFVSRRNLLNVLDFLKRPNARTLVSGTRDRVNLHDKFKNAIEASLPGTLDELSQKAEEKKQQQKKLSFWESVADSKVGAFKFSF
;
A
#
# COMPACT_ATOMS: atom_id res chain seq x y z
N MET A 1 -10.51 20.05 -3.77
CA MET A 1 -9.23 19.67 -3.12
C MET A 1 -8.41 20.83 -2.53
N GLY A 2 -8.85 22.08 -2.57
CA GLY A 2 -8.12 23.24 -2.01
C GLY A 2 -8.38 23.56 -0.54
N LYS A 3 -9.23 22.82 0.14
CA LYS A 3 -9.70 23.18 1.48
C LYS A 3 -8.77 22.75 2.63
N TRP A 4 -7.91 21.74 2.45
CA TRP A 4 -7.13 21.18 3.56
C TRP A 4 -5.82 21.94 3.77
N ASP A 5 -5.90 23.26 3.97
CA ASP A 5 -4.78 24.02 4.52
C ASP A 5 -4.70 23.87 6.04
N ARG A 6 -3.62 24.37 6.60
CA ARG A 6 -3.32 24.22 8.02
C ARG A 6 -4.41 24.86 8.89
N GLU A 7 -4.84 26.05 8.50
CA GLU A 7 -5.87 26.82 9.20
C GLU A 7 -7.19 26.08 9.22
N TYR A 8 -7.64 25.61 8.06
CA TYR A 8 -8.87 24.80 7.96
C TYR A 8 -8.79 23.50 8.78
N LEU A 9 -7.67 22.78 8.68
CA LEU A 9 -7.50 21.54 9.42
C LEU A 9 -7.51 21.77 10.94
N ILE A 10 -6.85 22.82 11.44
CA ILE A 10 -6.87 23.19 12.87
C ILE A 10 -8.29 23.54 13.30
N GLU A 11 -8.99 24.36 12.53
CA GLU A 11 -10.37 24.78 12.84
C GLU A 11 -11.33 23.59 12.91
N VAL A 12 -11.31 22.72 11.88
CA VAL A 12 -12.25 21.60 11.76
C VAL A 12 -11.93 20.47 12.75
N CYS A 13 -10.64 20.22 13.00
CA CYS A 13 -10.23 19.15 13.92
C CYS A 13 -10.33 19.52 15.39
N GLY A 14 -10.21 20.81 15.74
CA GLY A 14 -10.33 21.29 17.11
C GLY A 14 -9.49 20.47 18.10
N ASP A 15 -10.17 19.96 19.13
CA ASP A 15 -9.53 19.16 20.18
C ASP A 15 -9.37 17.66 19.87
N ALA A 16 -9.71 17.22 18.66
CA ALA A 16 -9.56 15.81 18.29
C ALA A 16 -8.08 15.38 18.35
N LEU A 17 -7.85 14.18 18.91
CA LEU A 17 -6.52 13.61 19.02
C LEU A 17 -6.26 12.66 17.86
N PHE A 18 -5.11 12.82 17.22
CA PHE A 18 -4.66 11.99 16.08
C PHE A 18 -3.43 11.19 16.45
N SER A 19 -3.30 10.01 15.83
CA SER A 19 -2.16 9.13 16.01
C SER A 19 -0.93 9.69 15.30
N VAL A 20 0.14 9.93 16.07
CA VAL A 20 1.42 10.45 15.60
C VAL A 20 2.53 9.52 16.12
N GLY A 21 2.90 8.52 15.34
CA GLY A 21 3.80 7.46 15.83
C GLY A 21 3.26 6.80 17.09
N PRO A 22 4.01 6.82 18.22
CA PRO A 22 3.60 6.15 19.46
C PRO A 22 2.68 6.99 20.37
N VAL A 23 2.33 8.21 19.98
CA VAL A 23 1.55 9.15 20.80
C VAL A 23 0.31 9.62 20.06
N GLU A 24 -0.63 10.19 20.83
CA GLU A 24 -1.76 10.94 20.28
C GLU A 24 -1.59 12.42 20.62
N MET A 25 -1.87 13.31 19.66
CA MET A 25 -1.82 14.76 19.88
C MET A 25 -2.86 15.49 19.04
N LYS A 26 -3.19 16.71 19.45
CA LYS A 26 -4.02 17.60 18.66
C LYS A 26 -3.26 18.02 17.40
N LEU A 27 -4.00 18.37 16.38
CA LEU A 27 -3.39 18.74 15.11
C LEU A 27 -2.59 20.05 15.22
N GLU A 28 -3.06 21.00 16.04
CA GLU A 28 -2.31 22.23 16.32
C GLU A 28 -0.94 21.95 16.94
N ASP A 29 -0.89 21.10 17.97
CA ASP A 29 0.36 20.70 18.63
C ASP A 29 1.28 19.94 17.67
N TYR A 30 0.73 19.10 16.80
CA TYR A 30 1.49 18.43 15.77
C TYR A 30 2.11 19.40 14.76
N PHE A 31 1.39 20.40 14.32
CA PHE A 31 1.97 21.42 13.43
C PHE A 31 3.05 22.26 14.13
N MET A 32 2.90 22.58 15.41
CA MET A 32 3.95 23.24 16.19
C MET A 32 5.22 22.37 16.26
N TYR A 33 5.08 21.09 16.48
CA TYR A 33 6.19 20.12 16.42
C TYR A 33 6.81 20.11 15.01
N SER A 34 6.00 19.96 13.97
CA SER A 34 6.43 19.88 12.58
C SER A 34 7.26 21.10 12.12
N ASP A 35 6.92 22.31 12.59
CA ASP A 35 7.64 23.56 12.29
C ASP A 35 9.04 23.60 12.89
N GLN A 36 9.31 22.82 13.93
CA GLN A 36 10.57 22.84 14.70
C GLN A 36 11.39 21.56 14.56
N VAL A 37 10.90 20.59 13.78
CA VAL A 37 11.51 19.27 13.65
C VAL A 37 12.92 19.35 13.07
N LYS A 38 13.86 18.65 13.69
CA LYS A 38 15.27 18.51 13.25
C LYS A 38 15.75 17.08 13.25
N GLU A 39 14.89 16.15 13.64
CA GLU A 39 15.21 14.74 13.72
C GLU A 39 15.38 14.15 12.30
N GLU A 40 16.29 13.21 12.18
CA GLU A 40 16.50 12.43 10.96
C GLU A 40 15.24 11.59 10.58
N ARG A 41 14.47 11.19 11.58
CA ARG A 41 13.21 10.45 11.43
C ARG A 41 12.07 11.24 12.07
N PRO A 42 11.57 12.28 11.40
CA PRO A 42 10.47 13.07 11.95
C PRO A 42 9.24 12.20 12.24
N LEU A 43 8.57 12.48 13.34
CA LEU A 43 7.25 11.90 13.59
C LEU A 43 6.29 12.35 12.49
N TYR A 44 5.41 11.44 12.12
CA TYR A 44 4.48 11.71 11.06
C TYR A 44 3.09 11.20 11.44
N LEU A 45 2.08 12.03 11.20
CA LEU A 45 0.71 11.73 11.55
C LEU A 45 0.15 10.70 10.56
N PHE A 46 -0.38 9.60 11.10
CA PHE A 46 -0.94 8.50 10.34
C PHE A 46 -2.14 7.92 11.11
N ASP A 47 -3.35 8.43 10.82
CA ASP A 47 -4.53 8.11 11.61
C ASP A 47 -5.61 7.41 10.78
N PRO A 48 -5.99 6.15 11.14
CA PRO A 48 -7.02 5.38 10.43
C PRO A 48 -8.44 5.79 10.81
N LYS A 49 -8.60 6.53 11.92
CA LYS A 49 -9.89 6.90 12.48
C LYS A 49 -10.24 8.36 12.27
N PHE A 50 -9.50 9.08 11.44
CA PHE A 50 -9.67 10.51 11.24
C PHE A 50 -11.10 10.91 10.87
N ALA A 51 -11.79 10.11 10.03
CA ALA A 51 -13.15 10.39 9.60
C ALA A 51 -14.20 9.99 10.64
N ASP A 52 -13.85 9.09 11.58
CA ASP A 52 -14.71 8.77 12.74
C ASP A 52 -14.59 9.86 13.81
N LYS A 53 -13.36 10.39 13.99
CA LYS A 53 -13.05 11.47 14.94
C LYS A 53 -13.58 12.82 14.45
N VAL A 54 -13.45 13.10 13.15
CA VAL A 54 -13.87 14.33 12.49
C VAL A 54 -14.65 13.99 11.22
N PRO A 55 -15.98 13.75 11.31
CA PRO A 55 -16.79 13.32 10.16
C PRO A 55 -16.71 14.26 8.95
N GLN A 56 -16.51 15.56 9.17
CA GLN A 56 -16.36 16.54 8.09
C GLN A 56 -15.20 16.19 7.15
N LEU A 57 -14.06 15.73 7.69
CA LEU A 57 -12.92 15.30 6.85
C LEU A 57 -13.27 14.10 5.97
N GLY A 58 -14.15 13.23 6.46
CA GLY A 58 -14.65 12.09 5.68
C GLY A 58 -15.60 12.50 4.55
N LEU A 59 -16.23 13.67 4.64
CA LEU A 59 -17.14 14.22 3.65
C LEU A 59 -16.45 15.15 2.65
N ASP A 60 -15.24 15.61 2.96
CA ASP A 60 -14.50 16.58 2.15
C ASP A 60 -13.85 15.99 0.89
N TYR A 61 -13.85 14.67 0.75
CA TYR A 61 -13.28 14.01 -0.42
C TYR A 61 -14.14 12.87 -0.95
N GLU A 62 -13.96 12.57 -2.21
CA GLU A 62 -14.57 11.43 -2.88
C GLU A 62 -13.47 10.45 -3.32
N VAL A 63 -13.80 9.15 -3.31
CA VAL A 63 -12.91 8.12 -3.85
C VAL A 63 -12.77 8.35 -5.34
N PRO A 64 -11.54 8.41 -5.88
CA PRO A 64 -11.34 8.57 -7.32
C PRO A 64 -12.01 7.44 -8.10
N GLU A 65 -12.67 7.76 -9.22
CA GLU A 65 -13.51 6.85 -10.00
C GLU A 65 -12.84 5.51 -10.33
N TYR A 66 -11.54 5.53 -10.59
CA TYR A 66 -10.75 4.32 -10.89
C TYR A 66 -10.66 3.31 -9.74
N PHE A 67 -11.01 3.71 -8.51
CA PHE A 67 -10.89 2.91 -7.28
C PHE A 67 -12.23 2.69 -6.58
N ASN A 68 -13.33 2.90 -7.27
CA ASN A 68 -14.69 2.75 -6.72
C ASN A 68 -15.04 1.29 -6.36
N GLU A 69 -14.41 0.30 -7.01
CA GLU A 69 -14.64 -1.10 -6.66
C GLU A 69 -13.84 -1.44 -5.40
N ASP A 70 -14.52 -1.53 -4.26
CA ASP A 70 -13.94 -1.96 -2.99
C ASP A 70 -14.79 -3.05 -2.34
N LEU A 71 -14.38 -4.29 -2.58
CA LEU A 71 -15.10 -5.48 -2.15
C LEU A 71 -15.07 -5.70 -0.63
N PHE A 72 -14.12 -5.12 0.11
CA PHE A 72 -14.17 -5.16 1.56
C PHE A 72 -15.38 -4.39 2.14
N SER A 73 -16.00 -3.51 1.34
CA SER A 73 -17.20 -2.79 1.74
C SER A 73 -18.38 -3.71 2.10
N VAL A 74 -18.42 -4.96 1.57
CA VAL A 74 -19.46 -5.94 1.90
C VAL A 74 -19.45 -6.35 3.38
N LEU A 75 -18.34 -6.11 4.10
CA LEU A 75 -18.22 -6.38 5.54
C LEU A 75 -18.81 -5.27 6.42
N GLY A 76 -19.22 -4.13 5.81
CA GLY A 76 -19.75 -3.00 6.58
C GLY A 76 -18.79 -2.56 7.69
N ASN A 77 -19.28 -2.49 8.92
CA ASN A 77 -18.51 -2.07 10.10
C ASN A 77 -17.47 -3.12 10.58
N GLU A 78 -17.51 -4.34 10.05
CA GLU A 78 -16.54 -5.39 10.40
C GLU A 78 -15.31 -5.39 9.49
N ARG A 79 -15.27 -4.49 8.48
CA ARG A 79 -14.11 -4.36 7.60
C ARG A 79 -12.88 -3.92 8.39
N PRO A 80 -11.67 -4.33 8.00
CA PRO A 80 -10.42 -3.79 8.55
C PRO A 80 -10.30 -2.28 8.31
N ASP A 81 -9.47 -1.61 9.10
CA ASP A 81 -9.07 -0.23 8.83
C ASP A 81 -8.55 -0.12 7.40
N TYR A 82 -8.99 0.90 6.67
CA TYR A 82 -8.77 0.95 5.23
C TYR A 82 -8.39 2.33 4.69
N ARG A 83 -8.57 3.39 5.47
CA ARG A 83 -8.25 4.76 5.05
C ARG A 83 -7.52 5.52 6.14
N TRP A 84 -6.59 6.35 5.74
CA TRP A 84 -5.79 7.14 6.68
C TRP A 84 -5.61 8.56 6.16
N ILE A 85 -5.66 9.54 7.08
CA ILE A 85 -5.05 10.83 6.84
C ILE A 85 -3.56 10.73 7.16
N ILE A 86 -2.74 11.36 6.32
CA ILE A 86 -1.30 11.34 6.44
C ILE A 86 -0.79 12.77 6.36
N ILE A 87 -0.16 13.25 7.43
CA ILE A 87 0.44 14.58 7.46
C ILE A 87 1.88 14.44 7.94
N GLY A 88 2.81 15.08 7.24
CA GLY A 88 4.22 15.03 7.64
C GLY A 88 5.06 16.14 7.06
N PRO A 89 6.09 16.59 7.80
CA PRO A 89 7.05 17.57 7.31
C PRO A 89 7.90 17.02 6.17
N ALA A 90 8.57 17.90 5.46
CA ALA A 90 9.64 17.54 4.55
C ALA A 90 10.66 16.64 5.26
N GLY A 91 11.12 15.57 4.60
CA GLY A 91 12.05 14.60 5.19
C GLY A 91 11.40 13.45 5.95
N SER A 92 10.10 13.53 6.27
CA SER A 92 9.35 12.41 6.83
C SER A 92 8.87 11.45 5.75
N GLY A 93 8.28 10.33 6.14
CA GLY A 93 7.72 9.35 5.21
C GLY A 93 7.64 7.95 5.77
N SER A 94 7.46 6.97 4.89
CA SER A 94 7.36 5.55 5.24
C SER A 94 8.50 4.77 4.58
N SER A 95 9.28 4.03 5.38
CA SER A 95 10.27 3.07 4.88
C SER A 95 9.60 1.97 4.06
N PHE A 96 10.39 1.15 3.37
CA PHE A 96 9.85 0.06 2.56
C PHE A 96 8.92 -0.86 3.34
N HIS A 97 7.74 -1.04 2.79
CA HIS A 97 6.71 -1.94 3.29
C HIS A 97 5.84 -2.44 2.13
N ILE A 98 5.02 -3.43 2.42
CA ILE A 98 3.93 -3.91 1.58
C ILE A 98 2.64 -3.60 2.32
N ASP A 99 1.61 -3.18 1.59
CA ASP A 99 0.31 -2.91 2.19
C ASP A 99 -0.28 -4.14 2.88
N PRO A 100 -0.98 -3.96 4.01
CA PRO A 100 -1.50 -5.06 4.81
C PRO A 100 -2.60 -5.84 4.06
N ASN A 101 -2.84 -7.07 4.53
CA ASN A 101 -3.94 -7.94 4.06
C ASN A 101 -3.94 -8.21 2.56
N SER A 102 -2.80 -8.04 1.87
CA SER A 102 -2.67 -8.17 0.40
C SER A 102 -3.62 -7.24 -0.38
N THR A 103 -3.98 -6.10 0.22
CA THR A 103 -4.78 -5.07 -0.44
C THR A 103 -3.96 -4.30 -1.48
N SER A 104 -4.65 -3.68 -2.42
CA SER A 104 -4.11 -2.58 -3.21
C SER A 104 -4.42 -1.26 -2.51
N ALA A 105 -3.70 -0.20 -2.85
CA ALA A 105 -3.96 1.12 -2.30
C ALA A 105 -3.95 2.21 -3.37
N TRP A 106 -4.59 3.32 -3.06
CA TRP A 106 -4.35 4.58 -3.72
C TRP A 106 -3.96 5.63 -2.67
N ASN A 107 -3.11 6.57 -3.08
CA ASN A 107 -2.71 7.70 -2.24
C ASN A 107 -2.88 8.99 -3.03
N ALA A 108 -3.70 9.90 -2.51
CA ALA A 108 -3.96 11.22 -3.08
C ALA A 108 -3.20 12.27 -2.30
N VAL A 109 -2.30 12.98 -2.95
CA VAL A 109 -1.59 14.12 -2.37
C VAL A 109 -2.48 15.35 -2.45
N ILE A 110 -2.87 15.90 -1.30
CA ILE A 110 -3.69 17.10 -1.21
C ILE A 110 -2.80 18.34 -1.18
N ARG A 111 -1.68 18.29 -0.46
CA ARG A 111 -0.65 19.34 -0.36
C ARG A 111 0.74 18.75 -0.39
N GLY A 112 1.69 19.55 -0.86
CA GLY A 112 3.09 19.16 -0.96
C GLY A 112 3.38 18.20 -2.10
N SER A 113 4.48 17.48 -1.96
CA SER A 113 4.92 16.49 -2.93
C SER A 113 5.63 15.31 -2.25
N LYS A 114 5.46 14.10 -2.81
CA LYS A 114 6.00 12.85 -2.28
C LYS A 114 6.78 12.10 -3.35
N LYS A 115 8.01 11.71 -3.02
CA LYS A 115 8.80 10.77 -3.83
C LYS A 115 8.38 9.35 -3.49
N TRP A 116 8.16 8.54 -4.51
CA TRP A 116 7.83 7.13 -4.42
C TRP A 116 8.91 6.29 -5.08
N VAL A 117 9.25 5.17 -4.46
CA VAL A 117 10.13 4.13 -5.01
C VAL A 117 9.42 2.80 -4.81
N LEU A 118 9.10 2.09 -5.90
CA LEU A 118 8.33 0.86 -5.86
C LEU A 118 9.13 -0.29 -6.49
N PHE A 119 9.10 -1.47 -5.84
CA PHE A 119 9.64 -2.72 -6.39
C PHE A 119 8.53 -3.76 -6.55
N PRO A 120 8.61 -4.60 -7.59
CA PRO A 120 7.64 -5.66 -7.78
C PRO A 120 7.73 -6.72 -6.67
N PRO A 121 6.68 -7.53 -6.47
CA PRO A 121 6.60 -8.48 -5.35
C PRO A 121 7.74 -9.50 -5.26
N ASP A 122 8.35 -9.83 -6.39
CA ASP A 122 9.44 -10.80 -6.51
C ASP A 122 10.85 -10.19 -6.32
N VAL A 123 10.93 -8.92 -5.96
CA VAL A 123 12.19 -8.20 -5.71
C VAL A 123 12.16 -7.55 -4.34
N VAL A 124 12.89 -8.12 -3.39
CA VAL A 124 13.07 -7.47 -2.08
C VAL A 124 14.01 -6.28 -2.25
N PRO A 125 13.62 -5.06 -1.82
CA PRO A 125 14.49 -3.89 -1.90
C PRO A 125 15.78 -4.10 -1.10
N PRO A 126 16.92 -3.53 -1.50
CA PRO A 126 18.15 -3.65 -0.75
C PRO A 126 18.02 -2.95 0.60
N GLY A 127 18.62 -3.52 1.65
CA GLY A 127 18.50 -3.01 3.02
C GLY A 127 17.16 -3.32 3.71
N VAL A 128 16.31 -4.14 3.09
CA VAL A 128 15.03 -4.61 3.66
C VAL A 128 15.15 -6.08 4.01
N LEU A 129 14.75 -6.45 5.22
CA LEU A 129 14.86 -7.79 5.78
C LEU A 129 13.47 -8.27 6.22
N PRO A 130 12.69 -8.92 5.33
CA PRO A 130 11.44 -9.54 5.72
C PRO A 130 11.70 -10.81 6.53
N SER A 131 10.88 -11.05 7.56
CA SER A 131 10.89 -12.34 8.27
C SER A 131 10.44 -13.47 7.34
N PRO A 132 10.86 -14.73 7.59
CA PRO A 132 10.51 -15.87 6.73
C PRO A 132 9.00 -16.10 6.56
N ASP A 133 8.22 -15.75 7.59
CA ASP A 133 6.75 -15.86 7.58
C ASP A 133 6.06 -14.60 7.04
N GLY A 134 6.81 -13.52 6.78
CA GLY A 134 6.30 -12.25 6.29
C GLY A 134 5.57 -11.40 7.35
N ALA A 135 5.64 -11.79 8.63
CA ALA A 135 4.98 -11.07 9.72
C ALA A 135 5.67 -9.76 10.08
N GLU A 136 6.98 -9.73 9.92
CA GLU A 136 7.80 -8.57 10.26
C GLU A 136 8.68 -8.15 9.09
N VAL A 137 8.88 -6.86 8.97
CA VAL A 137 9.80 -6.28 8.00
C VAL A 137 10.73 -5.34 8.75
N ALA A 138 12.01 -5.71 8.82
CA ALA A 138 13.03 -4.83 9.34
C ALA A 138 13.62 -3.97 8.23
N CYS A 139 13.54 -2.65 8.39
CA CYS A 139 14.24 -1.68 7.58
C CYS A 139 15.06 -0.79 8.54
N PRO A 140 16.27 -1.24 8.97
CA PRO A 140 17.01 -0.62 10.06
C PRO A 140 17.56 0.76 9.74
N VAL A 141 17.67 1.09 8.45
CA VAL A 141 18.17 2.38 7.98
C VAL A 141 17.03 3.40 7.84
N SER A 142 17.35 4.69 8.04
CA SER A 142 16.41 5.77 7.72
C SER A 142 16.16 5.85 6.22
N ILE A 143 15.13 6.60 5.81
CA ILE A 143 14.83 6.81 4.39
C ILE A 143 16.02 7.51 3.71
N ILE A 144 16.61 8.50 4.36
CA ILE A 144 17.76 9.24 3.84
C ILE A 144 18.97 8.32 3.69
N GLU A 145 19.30 7.52 4.73
CA GLU A 145 20.37 6.54 4.67
C GLU A 145 20.15 5.51 3.55
N TRP A 146 18.90 5.10 3.32
CA TRP A 146 18.57 4.19 2.22
C TRP A 146 18.93 4.83 0.87
N PHE A 147 18.57 6.09 0.63
CA PHE A 147 18.93 6.80 -0.58
C PHE A 147 20.45 6.95 -0.74
N MET A 148 21.17 7.20 0.34
CA MET A 148 22.62 7.35 0.31
C MET A 148 23.36 6.04 0.04
N ASN A 149 22.93 4.93 0.66
CA ASN A 149 23.71 3.69 0.68
C ASN A 149 23.25 2.65 -0.36
N PHE A 150 21.97 2.62 -0.72
CA PHE A 150 21.39 1.54 -1.53
C PHE A 150 20.84 1.99 -2.88
N TYR A 151 20.36 3.22 -2.97
CA TYR A 151 19.65 3.68 -4.16
C TYR A 151 20.47 3.58 -5.44
N SER A 152 21.74 3.99 -5.43
CA SER A 152 22.60 3.95 -6.60
C SER A 152 22.82 2.53 -7.15
N ALA A 153 22.89 1.54 -6.27
CA ALA A 153 23.07 0.14 -6.63
C ALA A 153 21.87 -0.39 -7.45
N THR A 154 20.66 0.09 -7.19
CA THR A 154 19.45 -0.37 -7.88
C THR A 154 19.40 0.02 -9.34
N LYS A 155 20.14 1.05 -9.75
CA LYS A 155 20.20 1.53 -11.15
C LYS A 155 20.78 0.51 -12.12
N GLY A 156 21.65 -0.38 -11.62
CA GLY A 156 22.25 -1.46 -12.40
C GLY A 156 21.41 -2.75 -12.44
N TRP A 157 20.30 -2.83 -11.73
CA TRP A 157 19.52 -4.05 -11.63
C TRP A 157 18.71 -4.31 -12.91
N LYS A 158 18.55 -5.60 -13.26
CA LYS A 158 17.69 -6.00 -14.39
C LYS A 158 16.23 -5.60 -14.15
N LYS A 159 15.74 -5.74 -12.91
CA LYS A 159 14.43 -5.28 -12.46
C LYS A 159 14.62 -4.01 -11.64
N ARG A 160 14.57 -2.87 -12.31
CA ARG A 160 14.70 -1.56 -11.67
C ARG A 160 13.44 -1.18 -10.90
N PRO A 161 13.57 -0.35 -9.84
CA PRO A 161 12.38 0.22 -9.22
C PRO A 161 11.62 1.12 -10.20
N ILE A 162 10.30 1.19 -10.00
CA ILE A 162 9.47 2.24 -10.58
C ILE A 162 9.52 3.43 -9.64
N GLU A 163 9.74 4.61 -10.18
CA GLU A 163 9.87 5.83 -9.40
C GLU A 163 8.99 6.94 -9.94
N CYS A 164 8.39 7.71 -9.06
CA CYS A 164 7.68 8.94 -9.42
C CYS A 164 7.73 9.97 -8.30
N VAL A 165 7.36 11.19 -8.64
CA VAL A 165 6.99 12.23 -7.69
C VAL A 165 5.50 12.50 -7.88
N CYS A 166 4.72 12.30 -6.82
CA CYS A 166 3.29 12.59 -6.79
C CYS A 166 3.12 13.95 -6.10
N LYS A 167 2.47 14.88 -6.76
CA LYS A 167 2.27 16.27 -6.33
C LYS A 167 0.83 16.53 -5.90
N ALA A 168 0.59 17.65 -5.28
CA ALA A 168 -0.75 18.10 -4.92
C ALA A 168 -1.72 18.01 -6.11
N GLY A 169 -2.87 17.35 -5.91
CA GLY A 169 -3.88 17.07 -6.92
C GLY A 169 -3.66 15.77 -7.70
N GLU A 170 -2.57 15.07 -7.48
CA GLU A 170 -2.27 13.78 -8.14
C GLU A 170 -2.57 12.60 -7.21
N VAL A 171 -2.87 11.46 -7.83
CA VAL A 171 -3.13 10.18 -7.15
C VAL A 171 -2.21 9.11 -7.70
N ILE A 172 -1.58 8.35 -6.82
CA ILE A 172 -0.79 7.17 -7.17
C ILE A 172 -1.54 5.90 -6.81
N PHE A 173 -1.44 4.89 -7.68
CA PHE A 173 -1.91 3.53 -7.43
C PHE A 173 -0.76 2.64 -6.98
N VAL A 174 -0.97 1.90 -5.89
CA VAL A 174 -0.03 0.89 -5.37
C VAL A 174 -0.67 -0.48 -5.51
N PRO A 175 -0.17 -1.34 -6.42
CA PRO A 175 -0.70 -2.70 -6.57
C PRO A 175 -0.42 -3.56 -5.33
N ASN A 176 -1.29 -4.52 -5.06
CA ASN A 176 -1.09 -5.46 -3.96
C ASN A 176 0.26 -6.20 -4.06
N GLY A 177 0.92 -6.36 -2.94
CA GLY A 177 2.21 -7.07 -2.85
C GLY A 177 3.43 -6.28 -3.31
N TRP A 178 3.28 -5.05 -3.82
CA TRP A 178 4.40 -4.22 -4.22
C TRP A 178 5.08 -3.58 -3.00
N TRP A 179 6.37 -3.72 -2.93
CA TRP A 179 7.21 -2.96 -2.00
C TRP A 179 7.20 -1.49 -2.36
N HIS A 180 7.02 -0.62 -1.39
CA HIS A 180 7.10 0.81 -1.64
C HIS A 180 7.67 1.58 -0.45
N LEU A 181 8.43 2.61 -0.79
CA LEU A 181 8.97 3.63 0.10
C LEU A 181 8.39 4.97 -0.33
N VAL A 182 7.99 5.77 0.64
CA VAL A 182 7.43 7.11 0.42
C VAL A 182 8.25 8.14 1.20
N PHE A 183 8.64 9.21 0.54
CA PHE A 183 9.43 10.28 1.14
C PHE A 183 8.81 11.64 0.83
N ASN A 184 8.52 12.42 1.85
CA ASN A 184 7.98 13.76 1.70
C ASN A 184 9.07 14.75 1.26
N LEU A 185 8.96 15.28 0.05
CA LEU A 185 9.87 16.29 -0.46
C LEU A 185 9.55 17.68 0.11
N GLU A 186 8.28 17.87 0.46
CA GLU A 186 7.73 19.08 1.05
C GLU A 186 6.78 18.69 2.19
N ASP A 187 6.43 19.63 3.06
CA ASP A 187 5.36 19.43 4.02
C ASP A 187 4.10 18.96 3.29
N SER A 188 3.60 17.81 3.66
CA SER A 188 2.59 17.11 2.86
C SER A 188 1.38 16.71 3.66
N VAL A 189 0.23 16.84 3.02
CA VAL A 189 -1.06 16.30 3.46
C VAL A 189 -1.57 15.36 2.38
N ALA A 190 -1.94 14.14 2.77
CA ALA A 190 -2.47 13.13 1.85
C ALA A 190 -3.56 12.29 2.50
N ILE A 191 -4.39 11.67 1.66
CA ILE A 191 -5.25 10.55 2.04
C ILE A 191 -4.76 9.31 1.33
N THR A 192 -4.69 8.20 2.05
CA THR A 192 -4.52 6.87 1.45
C THR A 192 -5.69 5.99 1.81
N GLN A 193 -6.04 5.09 0.89
CA GLN A 193 -7.08 4.09 1.12
C GLN A 193 -6.68 2.76 0.51
N ASN A 194 -6.77 1.71 1.33
CA ASN A 194 -6.60 0.34 0.89
C ASN A 194 -7.95 -0.23 0.44
N PHE A 195 -7.93 -1.02 -0.63
CA PHE A 195 -9.14 -1.58 -1.22
C PHE A 195 -8.90 -2.97 -1.82
N VAL A 196 -10.00 -3.68 -2.04
CA VAL A 196 -10.03 -4.98 -2.70
C VAL A 196 -10.93 -4.87 -3.93
N SER A 197 -10.38 -5.13 -5.09
CA SER A 197 -11.15 -5.28 -6.33
C SER A 197 -11.15 -6.74 -6.80
N ARG A 198 -11.93 -7.06 -7.83
CA ARG A 198 -11.86 -8.39 -8.47
C ARG A 198 -10.45 -8.79 -8.90
N ARG A 199 -9.56 -7.82 -9.15
CA ARG A 199 -8.17 -8.07 -9.59
C ARG A 199 -7.30 -8.69 -8.51
N ASN A 200 -7.52 -8.36 -7.24
CA ASN A 200 -6.72 -8.86 -6.12
C ASN A 200 -7.54 -9.66 -5.09
N LEU A 201 -8.83 -9.91 -5.34
CA LEU A 201 -9.71 -10.64 -4.41
C LEU A 201 -9.15 -12.01 -4.01
N LEU A 202 -8.70 -12.82 -4.99
CA LEU A 202 -8.13 -14.13 -4.70
C LEU A 202 -6.84 -14.02 -3.88
N ASN A 203 -5.98 -13.03 -4.17
CA ASN A 203 -4.75 -12.79 -3.39
C ASN A 203 -5.07 -12.43 -1.93
N VAL A 204 -6.11 -11.62 -1.71
CA VAL A 204 -6.56 -11.26 -0.36
C VAL A 204 -7.09 -12.49 0.37
N LEU A 205 -7.96 -13.30 -0.24
CA LEU A 205 -8.48 -14.52 0.37
C LEU A 205 -7.35 -15.52 0.67
N ASP A 206 -6.40 -15.71 -0.24
CA ASP A 206 -5.24 -16.56 -0.01
C ASP A 206 -4.37 -16.05 1.16
N PHE A 207 -4.21 -14.73 1.27
CA PHE A 207 -3.49 -14.12 2.38
C PHE A 207 -4.21 -14.35 3.72
N LEU A 208 -5.51 -14.08 3.77
CA LEU A 208 -6.32 -14.22 4.98
C LEU A 208 -6.45 -15.68 5.47
N LYS A 209 -6.27 -16.65 4.57
CA LYS A 209 -6.33 -18.08 4.89
C LYS A 209 -5.00 -18.66 5.40
N ARG A 210 -3.92 -17.90 5.43
CA ARG A 210 -2.61 -18.40 5.86
C ARG A 210 -2.65 -18.94 7.30
N PRO A 211 -1.84 -19.96 7.63
CA PRO A 211 -1.82 -20.54 8.99
C PRO A 211 -1.48 -19.52 10.08
N ASN A 212 -0.67 -18.51 9.74
CA ASN A 212 -0.26 -17.42 10.62
C ASN A 212 -1.10 -16.14 10.44
N ALA A 213 -2.32 -16.24 9.91
CA ALA A 213 -3.23 -15.08 9.72
C ALA A 213 -3.42 -14.27 11.02
N ARG A 214 -3.45 -14.92 12.17
CA ARG A 214 -3.56 -14.25 13.48
C ARG A 214 -2.47 -13.19 13.70
N THR A 215 -1.28 -13.40 13.17
CA THR A 215 -0.15 -12.47 13.27
C THR A 215 -0.12 -11.49 12.11
N LEU A 216 -0.41 -11.97 10.89
CA LEU A 216 -0.28 -11.21 9.65
C LEU A 216 -1.43 -10.23 9.40
N VAL A 217 -2.67 -10.63 9.73
CA VAL A 217 -3.84 -9.78 9.48
C VAL A 217 -3.82 -8.57 10.41
N SER A 218 -4.05 -7.40 9.87
CA SER A 218 -4.05 -6.14 10.60
C SER A 218 -5.31 -5.30 10.35
N GLY A 219 -5.47 -4.22 11.13
CA GLY A 219 -6.61 -3.30 11.00
C GLY A 219 -7.93 -3.84 11.52
N THR A 220 -7.95 -5.01 12.17
CA THR A 220 -9.15 -5.61 12.75
C THR A 220 -8.81 -6.36 14.04
N ARG A 221 -9.80 -6.50 14.92
CA ARG A 221 -9.70 -7.35 16.13
C ARG A 221 -9.92 -8.82 15.81
N ASP A 222 -10.79 -9.12 14.85
CA ASP A 222 -11.14 -10.49 14.45
C ASP A 222 -10.25 -10.99 13.30
N ARG A 223 -8.98 -11.19 13.62
CA ARG A 223 -7.97 -11.58 12.64
C ARG A 223 -8.13 -12.99 12.11
N VAL A 224 -8.71 -13.89 12.91
CA VAL A 224 -8.79 -15.33 12.58
C VAL A 224 -9.99 -15.64 11.69
N ASN A 225 -11.14 -15.03 11.97
CA ASN A 225 -12.38 -15.32 11.24
C ASN A 225 -12.59 -14.41 10.02
N LEU A 226 -11.70 -13.44 9.79
CA LEU A 226 -11.86 -12.47 8.71
C LEU A 226 -11.95 -13.15 7.35
N HIS A 227 -11.17 -14.22 7.09
CA HIS A 227 -11.24 -15.00 5.86
C HIS A 227 -12.66 -15.50 5.58
N ASP A 228 -13.22 -16.26 6.53
CA ASP A 228 -14.52 -16.91 6.33
C ASP A 228 -15.65 -15.90 6.27
N LYS A 229 -15.61 -14.86 7.11
CA LYS A 229 -16.56 -13.74 7.06
C LYS A 229 -16.53 -13.07 5.69
N PHE A 230 -15.35 -12.72 5.20
CA PHE A 230 -15.22 -12.03 3.92
C PHE A 230 -15.63 -12.92 2.75
N LYS A 231 -15.19 -14.17 2.73
CA LYS A 231 -15.59 -15.14 1.71
C LYS A 231 -17.12 -15.30 1.64
N ASN A 232 -17.76 -15.55 2.79
CA ASN A 232 -19.20 -15.72 2.87
C ASN A 232 -19.97 -14.45 2.46
N ALA A 233 -19.48 -13.28 2.84
CA ALA A 233 -20.06 -12.00 2.43
C ALA A 233 -19.96 -11.76 0.90
N ILE A 234 -18.83 -12.13 0.30
CA ILE A 234 -18.69 -12.08 -1.18
C ILE A 234 -19.64 -13.06 -1.86
N GLU A 235 -19.73 -14.30 -1.40
CA GLU A 235 -20.65 -15.30 -1.98
C GLU A 235 -22.11 -14.87 -1.88
N ALA A 236 -22.49 -14.23 -0.77
CA ALA A 236 -23.85 -13.71 -0.57
C ALA A 236 -24.15 -12.47 -1.45
N SER A 237 -23.20 -11.53 -1.57
CA SER A 237 -23.41 -10.26 -2.26
C SER A 237 -23.15 -10.34 -3.76
N LEU A 238 -22.26 -11.21 -4.20
CA LEU A 238 -21.77 -11.37 -5.58
C LEU A 238 -21.68 -12.86 -5.95
N PRO A 239 -22.81 -13.59 -6.02
CA PRO A 239 -22.81 -15.02 -6.26
C PRO A 239 -22.06 -15.41 -7.56
N GLY A 240 -21.26 -16.47 -7.50
CA GLY A 240 -20.50 -16.96 -8.64
C GLY A 240 -19.20 -16.21 -8.96
N THR A 241 -18.95 -15.07 -8.33
CA THR A 241 -17.74 -14.26 -8.59
C THR A 241 -16.44 -15.03 -8.24
N LEU A 242 -16.44 -15.78 -7.15
CA LEU A 242 -15.25 -16.55 -6.75
C LEU A 242 -14.93 -17.67 -7.73
N ASP A 243 -15.95 -18.38 -8.22
CA ASP A 243 -15.79 -19.44 -9.21
C ASP A 243 -15.28 -18.89 -10.54
N GLU A 244 -15.88 -17.80 -11.03
CA GLU A 244 -15.44 -17.12 -12.25
C GLU A 244 -13.97 -16.68 -12.18
N LEU A 245 -13.58 -16.03 -11.09
CA LEU A 245 -12.20 -15.56 -10.91
C LEU A 245 -11.21 -16.73 -10.76
N SER A 246 -11.59 -17.78 -10.06
CA SER A 246 -10.77 -18.98 -9.90
C SER A 246 -10.54 -19.68 -11.23
N GLN A 247 -11.58 -19.82 -12.04
CA GLN A 247 -11.46 -20.39 -13.39
C GLN A 247 -10.54 -19.55 -14.27
N LYS A 248 -10.74 -18.23 -14.32
CA LYS A 248 -9.87 -17.31 -15.09
C LYS A 248 -8.40 -17.37 -14.64
N ALA A 249 -8.16 -17.49 -13.33
CA ALA A 249 -6.80 -17.61 -12.78
C ALA A 249 -6.15 -18.95 -13.23
N GLU A 250 -6.89 -20.03 -13.23
CA GLU A 250 -6.39 -21.33 -13.68
C GLU A 250 -6.10 -21.36 -15.19
N GLU A 251 -7.00 -20.83 -16.01
CA GLU A 251 -6.80 -20.67 -17.46
C GLU A 251 -5.53 -19.88 -17.76
N LYS A 252 -5.32 -18.76 -17.04
CA LYS A 252 -4.11 -17.93 -17.18
C LYS A 252 -2.84 -18.68 -16.81
N LYS A 253 -2.87 -19.46 -15.72
CA LYS A 253 -1.73 -20.30 -15.32
C LYS A 253 -1.41 -21.36 -16.38
N GLN A 254 -2.42 -21.98 -16.96
CA GLN A 254 -2.24 -22.98 -18.04
C GLN A 254 -1.65 -22.34 -19.31
N GLN A 255 -2.11 -21.15 -19.69
CA GLN A 255 -1.55 -20.41 -20.81
C GLN A 255 -0.08 -20.04 -20.58
N GLN A 256 0.26 -19.55 -19.38
CA GLN A 256 1.65 -19.22 -19.04
C GLN A 256 2.56 -20.47 -19.07
N LYS A 257 2.08 -21.60 -18.55
CA LYS A 257 2.83 -22.88 -18.64
C LYS A 257 3.06 -23.31 -20.09
N LYS A 258 2.06 -23.16 -20.95
CA LYS A 258 2.21 -23.48 -22.40
C LYS A 258 3.23 -22.54 -23.05
N LEU A 259 3.18 -21.25 -22.79
CA LEU A 259 4.14 -20.27 -23.33
C LEU A 259 5.56 -20.56 -22.87
N SER A 260 5.79 -20.75 -21.56
CA SER A 260 7.13 -21.09 -21.04
C SER A 260 7.67 -22.42 -21.58
N PHE A 261 6.80 -23.40 -21.79
CA PHE A 261 7.18 -24.66 -22.45
C PHE A 261 7.63 -24.42 -23.90
N TRP A 262 6.88 -23.62 -24.68
CA TRP A 262 7.25 -23.32 -26.06
C TRP A 262 8.53 -22.47 -26.17
N GLU A 263 8.73 -21.52 -25.26
CA GLU A 263 9.98 -20.77 -25.15
C GLU A 263 11.17 -21.69 -24.87
N SER A 264 11.05 -22.62 -23.93
CA SER A 264 12.12 -23.58 -23.62
C SER A 264 12.41 -24.52 -24.79
N VAL A 265 11.40 -24.92 -25.57
CA VAL A 265 11.56 -25.74 -26.78
C VAL A 265 12.19 -24.93 -27.91
N ALA A 266 11.86 -23.64 -28.06
CA ALA A 266 12.47 -22.77 -29.06
C ALA A 266 13.95 -22.53 -28.76
N ASP A 267 14.31 -22.25 -27.50
CA ASP A 267 15.70 -22.06 -27.07
C ASP A 267 16.53 -23.34 -27.22
N SER A 268 15.96 -24.51 -26.99
CA SER A 268 16.66 -25.80 -27.19
C SER A 268 16.92 -26.12 -28.68
N LYS A 269 16.13 -25.58 -29.60
CA LYS A 269 16.31 -25.78 -31.05
C LYS A 269 17.34 -24.85 -31.68
N VAL A 270 17.68 -23.72 -31.08
CA VAL A 270 18.70 -22.80 -31.57
C VAL A 270 20.12 -23.37 -31.49
N GLY A 271 20.35 -24.44 -30.70
CA GLY A 271 21.63 -25.16 -30.61
C GLY A 271 21.78 -26.40 -31.49
N ALA A 272 20.77 -26.87 -32.22
CA ALA A 272 20.73 -28.22 -32.77
C ALA A 272 20.81 -28.32 -34.30
N PHE A 273 20.91 -27.24 -35.05
CA PHE A 273 21.09 -27.34 -36.53
C PHE A 273 22.33 -26.58 -36.99
N LYS A 274 23.50 -27.25 -36.91
CA LYS A 274 24.64 -26.92 -37.76
C LYS A 274 24.51 -27.74 -39.03
N PHE A 275 24.10 -27.15 -40.13
CA PHE A 275 24.37 -27.68 -41.45
C PHE A 275 25.84 -27.42 -41.78
N SER A 276 26.65 -28.46 -41.86
CA SER A 276 27.94 -28.41 -42.57
C SER A 276 27.69 -28.87 -44.00
N PHE A 277 27.94 -27.96 -44.95
CA PHE A 277 28.09 -28.28 -46.36
C PHE A 277 29.54 -28.57 -46.63
#